data_b5bf4a3d784fb1b593f1efcdd803e5f6
#
_entry.id   b5bf4a3d784fb1b593f1efcdd803e5f6
#
_cell.length_a   1.000
_cell.length_b   1.000
_cell.length_c   1.000
_cell.angle_alpha   90.00
_cell.angle_beta   90.00
_cell.angle_gamma   90.00
#
_symmetry.space_group_name_H-M   'P 1'
#
loop_
_entity.id
_entity.type
_entity.pdbx_description
1 polymer ?
#
loop_
_entity_poly.entity_id
_entity_poly.type
_entity_poly.pdbx_seq_one_letter_code
_entity_poly.pdbx_strand_id
1 'polypeptide(L)'
;MFKFFEPNKIFQITSRAPKYVLFLFIVVLSVGLTEALFLSPEDYKQSDAVRIMYVHVPSAWISLGIFSSITLLSISGFIFKNKNFFLISKSLAPSGFVFNIIALVTGSIWGKPTWGTWWAWDARITSMLILALFYAMYLISWRIYESEEKVFKITTFITILGIINVPIIKYSVDWWNTLHQPASINILTKSSIHSSMLFPLIIMTAAFALFSLLIFLMKYNTELIKIKNKGLDRL
;
A
#
# COMPACT_ATOMS: atom_id res chain seq x y z
N MET A 1 -19.50 13.19 21.07
CA MET A 1 -18.66 13.78 20.00
C MET A 1 -17.21 13.67 20.42
N PHE A 2 -16.40 12.90 19.70
CA PHE A 2 -15.09 12.43 20.15
C PHE A 2 -14.08 13.59 20.26
N LYS A 3 -13.79 14.07 21.49
CA LYS A 3 -12.76 15.09 21.78
C LYS A 3 -11.33 14.70 21.31
N PHE A 4 -11.12 13.43 20.94
CA PHE A 4 -9.83 12.94 20.42
C PHE A 4 -9.50 13.37 18.99
N PHE A 5 -10.46 13.90 18.22
CA PHE A 5 -10.29 14.26 16.80
C PHE A 5 -10.20 15.78 16.56
N GLU A 6 -9.72 16.54 17.55
CA GLU A 6 -9.44 17.96 17.34
C GLU A 6 -8.18 18.12 16.46
N PRO A 7 -8.27 18.77 15.27
CA PRO A 7 -7.18 18.88 14.32
C PRO A 7 -5.87 19.42 14.91
N ASN A 8 -5.94 20.38 15.83
CA ASN A 8 -4.78 20.97 16.48
C ASN A 8 -4.03 19.97 17.39
N LYS A 9 -4.75 19.14 18.15
CA LYS A 9 -4.15 18.12 19.03
C LYS A 9 -3.49 17.03 18.21
N ILE A 10 -4.19 16.57 17.17
CA ILE A 10 -3.63 15.56 16.26
C ILE A 10 -2.37 16.09 15.61
N PHE A 11 -2.39 17.32 15.09
CA PHE A 11 -1.23 17.94 14.46
C PHE A 11 -0.04 18.08 15.41
N GLN A 12 -0.25 18.44 16.67
CA GLN A 12 0.84 18.50 17.67
C GLN A 12 1.53 17.15 17.86
N ILE A 13 0.76 16.05 17.84
CA ILE A 13 1.29 14.71 17.98
C ILE A 13 1.98 14.26 16.70
N THR A 14 1.36 14.46 15.54
CA THR A 14 1.82 13.93 14.26
C THR A 14 2.93 14.76 13.60
N SER A 15 3.07 16.04 13.95
CA SER A 15 4.02 16.96 13.30
C SER A 15 5.48 16.61 13.56
N ARG A 16 5.79 16.03 14.72
CA ARG A 16 7.15 15.62 15.10
C ARG A 16 7.50 14.19 14.68
N ALA A 17 6.51 13.36 14.44
CA ALA A 17 6.69 11.94 14.15
C ALA A 17 7.50 11.66 12.86
N PRO A 18 7.36 12.42 11.73
CA PRO A 18 8.04 12.12 10.48
C PRO A 18 9.56 11.98 10.60
N LYS A 19 10.21 12.82 11.41
CA LYS A 19 11.68 12.75 11.57
C LYS A 19 12.16 11.45 12.23
N TYR A 20 11.42 10.94 13.21
CA TYR A 20 11.76 9.69 13.88
C TYR A 20 11.44 8.48 13.01
N VAL A 21 10.30 8.53 12.29
CA VAL A 21 9.93 7.50 11.32
C VAL A 21 10.93 7.45 10.17
N LEU A 22 11.40 8.60 9.67
CA LEU A 22 12.45 8.67 8.64
C LEU A 22 13.76 8.02 9.12
N PHE A 23 14.21 8.34 10.32
CA PHE A 23 15.42 7.74 10.88
C PHE A 23 15.28 6.21 10.97
N LEU A 24 14.18 5.74 11.55
CA LEU A 24 13.91 4.30 11.67
C LEU A 24 13.80 3.62 10.31
N PHE A 25 13.13 4.26 9.34
CA PHE A 25 13.05 3.78 7.96
C PHE A 25 14.43 3.59 7.34
N ILE A 26 15.32 4.59 7.46
CA ILE A 26 16.68 4.50 6.89
C ILE A 26 17.44 3.34 7.50
N VAL A 27 17.39 3.18 8.83
CA VAL A 27 18.07 2.08 9.52
C VAL A 27 17.53 0.72 9.07
N VAL A 28 16.21 0.52 9.11
CA VAL A 28 15.57 -0.75 8.75
C VAL A 28 15.78 -1.06 7.25
N LEU A 29 15.69 -0.05 6.38
CA LEU A 29 15.96 -0.21 4.96
C LEU A 29 17.42 -0.62 4.69
N SER A 30 18.38 0.01 5.36
CA SER A 30 19.80 -0.33 5.19
C SER A 30 20.09 -1.78 5.58
N VAL A 31 19.53 -2.23 6.71
CA VAL A 31 19.62 -3.66 7.12
C VAL A 31 18.91 -4.54 6.10
N GLY A 32 17.68 -4.19 5.71
CA GLY A 32 16.90 -4.96 4.75
C GLY A 32 17.57 -5.12 3.39
N LEU A 33 18.18 -4.05 2.86
CA LEU A 33 18.93 -4.11 1.60
C LEU A 33 20.20 -4.95 1.72
N THR A 34 20.93 -4.84 2.83
CA THR A 34 22.11 -5.67 3.08
C THR A 34 21.75 -7.15 3.10
N GLU A 35 20.72 -7.50 3.86
CA GLU A 35 20.21 -8.88 3.94
C GLU A 35 19.70 -9.39 2.58
N ALA A 36 18.89 -8.58 1.89
CA ALA A 36 18.24 -8.97 0.64
C ALA A 36 19.22 -9.13 -0.52
N LEU A 37 20.22 -8.24 -0.63
CA LEU A 37 21.10 -8.18 -1.81
C LEU A 37 22.40 -8.97 -1.63
N PHE A 38 22.92 -9.06 -0.40
CA PHE A 38 24.26 -9.62 -0.16
C PHE A 38 24.26 -10.90 0.69
N LEU A 39 23.32 -11.04 1.63
CA LEU A 39 23.34 -12.17 2.58
C LEU A 39 22.30 -13.25 2.25
N SER A 40 21.22 -12.90 1.55
CA SER A 40 20.21 -13.88 1.13
C SER A 40 20.79 -14.86 0.11
N PRO A 41 20.54 -16.19 0.25
CA PRO A 41 20.96 -17.17 -0.72
C PRO A 41 20.25 -17.00 -2.06
N GLU A 42 20.87 -17.51 -3.11
CA GLU A 42 20.23 -17.67 -4.42
C GLU A 42 19.16 -18.76 -4.37
N ASP A 43 18.15 -18.65 -5.22
CA ASP A 43 17.17 -19.72 -5.43
C ASP A 43 17.69 -20.73 -6.44
N TYR A 44 17.45 -22.02 -6.20
CA TYR A 44 17.95 -23.11 -7.07
C TYR A 44 17.34 -23.12 -8.47
N LYS A 45 16.18 -22.47 -8.69
CA LYS A 45 15.51 -22.34 -10.00
C LYS A 45 15.70 -20.97 -10.63
N GLN A 46 15.72 -19.93 -9.80
CA GLN A 46 15.65 -18.53 -10.26
C GLN A 46 16.98 -17.79 -10.10
N SER A 47 17.98 -18.43 -9.50
CA SER A 47 19.28 -17.81 -9.18
C SER A 47 19.07 -16.45 -8.48
N ASP A 48 19.82 -15.44 -8.87
CA ASP A 48 19.72 -14.07 -8.31
C ASP A 48 18.40 -13.35 -8.62
N ALA A 49 17.64 -13.78 -9.62
CA ALA A 49 16.36 -13.15 -9.95
C ALA A 49 15.35 -13.20 -8.78
N VAL A 50 15.50 -14.15 -7.86
CA VAL A 50 14.69 -14.25 -6.64
C VAL A 50 14.79 -12.99 -5.76
N ARG A 51 15.88 -12.23 -5.81
CA ARG A 51 16.09 -11.02 -5.01
C ARG A 51 15.06 -9.93 -5.32
N ILE A 52 14.43 -9.98 -6.50
CA ILE A 52 13.31 -9.08 -6.86
C ILE A 52 12.13 -9.28 -5.90
N MET A 53 11.96 -10.47 -5.34
CA MET A 53 10.93 -10.81 -4.35
C MET A 53 10.92 -9.83 -3.16
N TYR A 54 12.09 -9.39 -2.69
CA TYR A 54 12.24 -8.51 -1.53
C TYR A 54 11.73 -7.08 -1.76
N VAL A 55 11.47 -6.71 -3.00
CA VAL A 55 10.81 -5.45 -3.36
C VAL A 55 9.37 -5.71 -3.83
N HIS A 56 9.17 -6.73 -4.66
CA HIS A 56 7.87 -7.03 -5.26
C HIS A 56 6.81 -7.43 -4.22
N VAL A 57 7.13 -8.43 -3.39
CA VAL A 57 6.15 -8.97 -2.43
C VAL A 57 5.75 -7.97 -1.36
N PRO A 58 6.68 -7.25 -0.68
CA PRO A 58 6.30 -6.17 0.23
C PRO A 58 5.45 -5.08 -0.44
N SER A 59 5.79 -4.68 -1.67
CA SER A 59 5.01 -3.68 -2.40
C SER A 59 3.57 -4.13 -2.65
N ALA A 60 3.39 -5.38 -3.07
CA ALA A 60 2.06 -5.95 -3.27
C ALA A 60 1.26 -5.99 -1.96
N TRP A 61 1.86 -6.48 -0.86
CA TRP A 61 1.19 -6.54 0.44
C TRP A 61 0.79 -5.17 0.97
N ILE A 62 1.70 -4.20 0.92
CA ILE A 62 1.42 -2.82 1.36
C ILE A 62 0.31 -2.21 0.52
N SER A 63 0.35 -2.36 -0.80
CA SER A 63 -0.71 -1.85 -1.68
C SER A 63 -2.08 -2.44 -1.34
N LEU A 64 -2.19 -3.77 -1.23
CA LEU A 64 -3.44 -4.44 -0.87
C LEU A 64 -3.94 -4.02 0.52
N GLY A 65 -3.04 -3.96 1.50
CA GLY A 65 -3.36 -3.54 2.87
C GLY A 65 -3.85 -2.09 2.94
N ILE A 66 -3.20 -1.18 2.21
CA ILE A 66 -3.64 0.22 2.14
C ILE A 66 -4.99 0.34 1.45
N PHE A 67 -5.24 -0.35 0.33
CA PHE A 67 -6.54 -0.27 -0.33
C PHE A 67 -7.67 -0.76 0.57
N SER A 68 -7.45 -1.87 1.27
CA SER A 68 -8.39 -2.38 2.27
C SER A 68 -8.64 -1.37 3.40
N SER A 69 -7.57 -0.72 3.90
CA SER A 69 -7.67 0.32 4.93
C SER A 69 -8.44 1.55 4.44
N ILE A 70 -8.18 2.01 3.21
CA ILE A 70 -8.91 3.13 2.58
C ILE A 70 -10.39 2.81 2.49
N THR A 71 -10.73 1.59 2.10
CA THR A 71 -12.14 1.16 1.99
C THR A 71 -12.83 1.19 3.35
N LEU A 72 -12.22 0.59 4.37
CA LEU A 72 -12.77 0.59 5.73
C LEU A 72 -12.92 2.00 6.28
N LEU A 73 -11.92 2.86 6.08
CA LEU A 73 -11.97 4.26 6.50
C LEU A 73 -13.05 5.05 5.75
N SER A 74 -13.19 4.85 4.43
CA SER A 74 -14.22 5.54 3.63
C SER A 74 -15.63 5.13 4.06
N ILE A 75 -15.87 3.84 4.27
CA ILE A 75 -17.14 3.32 4.79
C ILE A 75 -17.41 3.89 6.19
N SER A 76 -16.43 3.85 7.08
CA SER A 76 -16.55 4.41 8.44
C SER A 76 -16.84 5.90 8.40
N GLY A 77 -16.16 6.65 7.54
CA GLY A 77 -16.38 8.09 7.36
C GLY A 77 -17.80 8.39 6.88
N PHE A 78 -18.33 7.56 5.98
CA PHE A 78 -19.68 7.69 5.46
C PHE A 78 -20.74 7.37 6.53
N ILE A 79 -20.59 6.24 7.25
CA ILE A 79 -21.54 5.81 8.29
C ILE A 79 -21.54 6.77 9.48
N PHE A 80 -20.37 7.13 10.01
CA PHE A 80 -20.25 7.99 11.20
C PHE A 80 -20.27 9.48 10.87
N LYS A 81 -20.40 9.87 9.59
CA LYS A 81 -20.38 11.25 9.10
C LYS A 81 -19.15 12.03 9.62
N ASN A 82 -18.01 11.36 9.72
CA ASN A 82 -16.78 11.90 10.27
C ASN A 82 -15.75 12.13 9.16
N LYS A 83 -15.49 13.41 8.85
CA LYS A 83 -14.57 13.83 7.79
C LYS A 83 -13.13 13.39 8.01
N ASN A 84 -12.70 13.14 9.26
CA ASN A 84 -11.34 12.76 9.56
C ASN A 84 -10.97 11.39 8.96
N PHE A 85 -11.91 10.44 8.92
CA PHE A 85 -11.68 9.15 8.24
C PHE A 85 -11.37 9.32 6.75
N PHE A 86 -12.04 10.27 6.09
CA PHE A 86 -11.76 10.59 4.69
C PHE A 86 -10.40 11.28 4.51
N LEU A 87 -9.97 12.14 5.45
CA LEU A 87 -8.64 12.75 5.41
C LEU A 87 -7.54 11.72 5.58
N ILE A 88 -7.73 10.75 6.49
CA ILE A 88 -6.79 9.65 6.68
C ILE A 88 -6.73 8.79 5.41
N SER A 89 -7.86 8.38 4.85
CA SER A 89 -7.91 7.56 3.63
C SER A 89 -7.28 8.29 2.43
N LYS A 90 -7.58 9.60 2.24
CA LYS A 90 -6.96 10.45 1.22
C LYS A 90 -5.44 10.50 1.36
N SER A 91 -4.94 10.55 2.60
CA SER A 91 -3.51 10.67 2.89
C SER A 91 -2.75 9.35 2.70
N LEU A 92 -3.42 8.20 2.85
CA LEU A 92 -2.87 6.87 2.60
C LEU A 92 -2.80 6.51 1.11
N ALA A 93 -3.78 6.94 0.32
CA ALA A 93 -3.95 6.50 -1.06
C ALA A 93 -2.72 6.70 -1.96
N PRO A 94 -1.97 7.81 -1.90
CA PRO A 94 -0.79 7.99 -2.76
C PRO A 94 0.27 6.92 -2.58
N SER A 95 0.59 6.54 -1.32
CA SER A 95 1.57 5.48 -1.07
C SER A 95 1.07 4.12 -1.56
N GLY A 96 -0.20 3.79 -1.34
CA GLY A 96 -0.80 2.56 -1.84
C GLY A 96 -0.74 2.44 -3.36
N PHE A 97 -1.02 3.53 -4.08
CA PHE A 97 -0.91 3.58 -5.54
C PHE A 97 0.54 3.39 -6.01
N VAL A 98 1.51 4.08 -5.40
CA VAL A 98 2.93 3.94 -5.75
C VAL A 98 3.40 2.51 -5.54
N PHE A 99 3.07 1.88 -4.39
CA PHE A 99 3.42 0.48 -4.15
C PHE A 99 2.73 -0.48 -5.11
N ASN A 100 1.52 -0.19 -5.57
CA ASN A 100 0.87 -0.97 -6.63
C ASN A 100 1.66 -0.92 -7.94
N ILE A 101 2.09 0.26 -8.36
CA ILE A 101 2.91 0.44 -9.56
C ILE A 101 4.27 -0.26 -9.41
N ILE A 102 4.93 -0.13 -8.25
CA ILE A 102 6.19 -0.84 -7.97
C ILE A 102 5.98 -2.36 -8.09
N ALA A 103 4.90 -2.89 -7.54
CA ALA A 103 4.59 -4.32 -7.66
C ALA A 103 4.36 -4.74 -9.13
N LEU A 104 3.64 -3.97 -9.94
CA LEU A 104 3.44 -4.25 -11.36
C LEU A 104 4.77 -4.22 -12.13
N VAL A 105 5.59 -3.19 -11.94
CA VAL A 105 6.87 -3.04 -12.62
C VAL A 105 7.85 -4.14 -12.22
N THR A 106 8.03 -4.39 -10.91
CA THR A 106 8.94 -5.43 -10.43
C THR A 106 8.45 -6.83 -10.77
N GLY A 107 7.13 -7.05 -10.81
CA GLY A 107 6.53 -8.29 -11.29
C GLY A 107 6.81 -8.54 -12.77
N SER A 108 6.74 -7.50 -13.60
CA SER A 108 7.12 -7.56 -15.03
C SER A 108 8.61 -7.88 -15.20
N ILE A 109 9.49 -7.22 -14.45
CA ILE A 109 10.95 -7.48 -14.48
C ILE A 109 11.24 -8.93 -14.03
N TRP A 110 10.58 -9.41 -12.99
CA TRP A 110 10.75 -10.77 -12.48
C TRP A 110 10.14 -11.83 -13.42
N GLY A 111 9.05 -11.49 -14.10
CA GLY A 111 8.39 -12.37 -15.07
C GLY A 111 9.28 -12.69 -16.28
N LYS A 112 10.13 -11.75 -16.72
CA LYS A 112 10.99 -11.99 -17.89
C LYS A 112 11.94 -13.17 -17.75
N PRO A 113 12.76 -13.31 -16.70
CA PRO A 113 13.62 -14.48 -16.49
C PRO A 113 12.85 -15.73 -16.08
N THR A 114 11.69 -15.62 -15.42
CA THR A 114 10.94 -16.76 -14.90
C THR A 114 9.98 -17.38 -15.91
N TRP A 115 9.32 -16.57 -16.72
CA TRP A 115 8.25 -16.97 -17.65
C TRP A 115 8.57 -16.66 -19.11
N GLY A 116 9.71 -16.00 -19.40
CA GLY A 116 10.12 -15.61 -20.75
C GLY A 116 9.42 -14.38 -21.29
N THR A 117 8.48 -13.78 -20.56
CA THR A 117 7.71 -12.60 -20.99
C THR A 117 7.70 -11.51 -19.93
N TRP A 118 7.62 -10.23 -20.38
CA TRP A 118 7.45 -9.09 -19.47
C TRP A 118 6.03 -8.96 -18.94
N TRP A 119 5.04 -9.48 -19.66
CA TRP A 119 3.63 -9.38 -19.31
C TRP A 119 2.87 -10.62 -19.74
N ALA A 120 2.02 -11.11 -18.86
CA ALA A 120 1.04 -12.12 -19.15
C ALA A 120 -0.34 -11.63 -18.67
N TRP A 121 -1.37 -11.86 -19.48
CA TRP A 121 -2.75 -11.53 -19.11
C TRP A 121 -3.34 -12.62 -18.20
N ASP A 122 -2.65 -12.96 -17.13
CA ASP A 122 -3.20 -13.86 -16.13
C ASP A 122 -4.08 -13.11 -15.11
N ALA A 123 -4.82 -13.87 -14.33
CA ALA A 123 -5.79 -13.29 -13.39
C ALA A 123 -5.12 -12.39 -12.33
N ARG A 124 -3.91 -12.72 -11.85
CA ARG A 124 -3.23 -11.95 -10.80
C ARG A 124 -2.69 -10.62 -11.30
N ILE A 125 -1.97 -10.63 -12.43
CA ILE A 125 -1.39 -9.41 -13.01
C ILE A 125 -2.51 -8.47 -13.45
N THR A 126 -3.52 -9.00 -14.14
CA THR A 126 -4.66 -8.22 -14.62
C THR A 126 -5.43 -7.59 -13.46
N SER A 127 -5.68 -8.34 -12.39
CA SER A 127 -6.35 -7.81 -11.20
C SER A 127 -5.51 -6.75 -10.48
N MET A 128 -4.18 -6.89 -10.43
CA MET A 128 -3.31 -5.84 -9.89
C MET A 128 -3.35 -4.56 -10.73
N LEU A 129 -3.42 -4.68 -12.07
CA LEU A 129 -3.62 -3.52 -12.96
C LEU A 129 -4.99 -2.86 -12.71
N ILE A 130 -6.05 -3.64 -12.56
CA ILE A 130 -7.39 -3.13 -12.21
C ILE A 130 -7.35 -2.39 -10.87
N LEU A 131 -6.60 -2.89 -9.88
CA LEU A 131 -6.43 -2.20 -8.60
C LEU A 131 -5.71 -0.84 -8.77
N ALA A 132 -4.72 -0.75 -9.69
CA ALA A 132 -4.07 0.52 -10.03
C ALA A 132 -5.08 1.53 -10.59
N LEU A 133 -6.01 1.08 -11.44
CA LEU A 133 -7.07 1.94 -11.98
C LEU A 133 -8.02 2.42 -10.88
N PHE A 134 -8.40 1.57 -9.90
CA PHE A 134 -9.20 1.99 -8.75
C PHE A 134 -8.47 3.03 -7.90
N TYR A 135 -7.16 2.87 -7.64
CA TYR A 135 -6.36 3.89 -6.97
C TYR A 135 -6.33 5.21 -7.76
N ALA A 136 -6.11 5.14 -9.07
CA ALA A 136 -6.10 6.32 -9.93
C ALA A 136 -7.44 7.05 -9.90
N MET A 137 -8.55 6.34 -10.07
CA MET A 137 -9.90 6.91 -9.98
C MET A 137 -10.16 7.55 -8.61
N TYR A 138 -9.74 6.90 -7.52
CA TYR A 138 -9.85 7.45 -6.17
C TYR A 138 -9.08 8.77 -6.04
N LEU A 139 -7.81 8.80 -6.46
CA LEU A 139 -6.96 10.00 -6.36
C LEU A 139 -7.45 11.15 -7.25
N ILE A 140 -7.90 10.83 -8.46
CA ILE A 140 -8.45 11.81 -9.42
C ILE A 140 -9.74 12.42 -8.88
N SER A 141 -10.61 11.63 -8.23
CA SER A 141 -11.87 12.13 -7.64
C SER A 141 -11.64 13.28 -6.67
N TRP A 142 -10.56 13.24 -5.87
CA TRP A 142 -10.19 14.32 -4.95
C TRP A 142 -9.73 15.63 -5.64
N ARG A 143 -9.44 15.59 -6.94
CA ARG A 143 -9.02 16.75 -7.73
C ARG A 143 -10.17 17.35 -8.55
N ILE A 144 -11.09 16.49 -8.99
CA ILE A 144 -12.18 16.91 -9.90
C ILE A 144 -13.36 17.49 -9.13
N TYR A 145 -13.71 16.92 -7.98
CA TYR A 145 -14.92 17.35 -7.25
C TYR A 145 -14.58 18.36 -6.18
N GLU A 146 -15.18 19.55 -6.28
CA GLU A 146 -15.06 20.64 -5.28
C GLU A 146 -15.90 20.37 -4.04
N SER A 147 -17.08 19.77 -4.21
CA SER A 147 -17.99 19.44 -3.11
C SER A 147 -17.47 18.27 -2.28
N GLU A 148 -17.20 18.52 -0.98
CA GLU A 148 -16.79 17.48 -0.04
C GLU A 148 -17.78 16.31 0.01
N GLU A 149 -19.09 16.58 -0.01
CA GLU A 149 -20.11 15.54 0.04
C GLU A 149 -20.06 14.65 -1.20
N LYS A 150 -19.89 15.25 -2.39
CA LYS A 150 -19.78 14.48 -3.65
C LYS A 150 -18.52 13.62 -3.65
N VAL A 151 -17.38 14.17 -3.28
CA VAL A 151 -16.13 13.40 -3.27
C VAL A 151 -16.17 12.25 -2.26
N PHE A 152 -16.79 12.44 -1.09
CA PHE A 152 -16.94 11.37 -0.10
C PHE A 152 -17.80 10.20 -0.62
N LYS A 153 -18.94 10.51 -1.24
CA LYS A 153 -19.83 9.51 -1.84
C LYS A 153 -19.11 8.73 -2.96
N ILE A 154 -18.48 9.45 -3.88
CA ILE A 154 -17.81 8.85 -5.05
C ILE A 154 -16.60 8.01 -4.62
N THR A 155 -15.75 8.51 -3.74
CA THR A 155 -14.58 7.78 -3.27
C THR A 155 -14.96 6.54 -2.46
N THR A 156 -16.02 6.61 -1.65
CA THR A 156 -16.56 5.44 -0.94
C THR A 156 -17.07 4.38 -1.94
N PHE A 157 -17.82 4.80 -2.95
CA PHE A 157 -18.32 3.89 -3.99
C PHE A 157 -17.17 3.21 -4.76
N ILE A 158 -16.16 3.98 -5.19
CA ILE A 158 -14.97 3.45 -5.88
C ILE A 158 -14.25 2.40 -5.01
N THR A 159 -14.07 2.68 -3.71
CA THR A 159 -13.36 1.75 -2.83
C THR A 159 -14.17 0.48 -2.54
N ILE A 160 -15.50 0.57 -2.42
CA ILE A 160 -16.39 -0.60 -2.26
C ILE A 160 -16.35 -1.49 -3.51
N LEU A 161 -16.35 -0.92 -4.70
CA LEU A 161 -16.19 -1.71 -5.92
C LEU A 161 -14.79 -2.33 -6.01
N GLY A 162 -13.76 -1.54 -5.71
CA GLY A 162 -12.37 -1.99 -5.81
C GLY A 162 -11.99 -3.06 -4.78
N ILE A 163 -12.63 -3.10 -3.59
CA ILE A 163 -12.30 -4.11 -2.57
C ILE A 163 -12.68 -5.51 -3.01
N ILE A 164 -13.65 -5.66 -3.89
CA ILE A 164 -14.04 -6.95 -4.48
C ILE A 164 -12.87 -7.57 -5.25
N ASN A 165 -12.01 -6.72 -5.83
CA ASN A 165 -10.84 -7.15 -6.58
C ASN A 165 -9.70 -7.68 -5.68
N VAL A 166 -9.64 -7.30 -4.40
CA VAL A 166 -8.58 -7.71 -3.48
C VAL A 166 -8.58 -9.23 -3.22
N PRO A 167 -9.69 -9.89 -2.89
CA PRO A 167 -9.75 -11.36 -2.84
C PRO A 167 -9.37 -12.03 -4.16
N ILE A 168 -9.76 -11.47 -5.31
CA ILE A 168 -9.42 -12.00 -6.62
C ILE A 168 -7.89 -12.01 -6.80
N ILE A 169 -7.19 -10.92 -6.46
CA ILE A 169 -5.72 -10.87 -6.49
C ILE A 169 -5.13 -11.96 -5.59
N LYS A 170 -5.63 -12.08 -4.35
CA LYS A 170 -5.07 -13.01 -3.36
C LYS A 170 -5.25 -14.46 -3.75
N TYR A 171 -6.45 -14.83 -4.18
CA TYR A 171 -6.83 -16.23 -4.44
C TYR A 171 -6.81 -16.60 -5.93
N SER A 172 -6.35 -15.71 -6.81
CA SER A 172 -6.28 -15.96 -8.25
C SER A 172 -5.53 -17.24 -8.62
N VAL A 173 -4.48 -17.58 -7.87
CA VAL A 173 -3.67 -18.79 -8.12
C VAL A 173 -4.40 -20.08 -7.72
N ASP A 174 -5.31 -19.97 -6.74
CA ASP A 174 -6.12 -21.10 -6.27
C ASP A 174 -7.35 -21.32 -7.15
N TRP A 175 -7.87 -20.25 -7.77
CA TRP A 175 -9.13 -20.28 -8.56
C TRP A 175 -8.91 -20.47 -10.06
N TRP A 176 -7.75 -20.05 -10.58
CA TRP A 176 -7.42 -20.10 -12.01
C TRP A 176 -6.01 -20.63 -12.24
N ASN A 177 -5.76 -21.16 -13.44
CA ASN A 177 -4.41 -21.42 -13.91
C ASN A 177 -3.70 -20.11 -14.17
N THR A 178 -2.65 -19.83 -13.41
CA THR A 178 -1.80 -18.64 -13.56
C THR A 178 -0.34 -19.03 -13.63
N LEU A 179 0.51 -18.13 -14.14
CA LEU A 179 1.97 -18.32 -14.13
C LEU A 179 2.57 -18.11 -12.73
N HIS A 180 1.83 -17.50 -11.82
CA HIS A 180 2.28 -17.21 -10.46
C HIS A 180 2.33 -18.48 -9.60
N GLN A 181 3.34 -18.52 -8.74
CA GLN A 181 3.44 -19.57 -7.73
C GLN A 181 2.34 -19.41 -6.65
N PRO A 182 1.91 -20.51 -6.03
CA PRO A 182 1.09 -20.47 -4.82
C PRO A 182 1.77 -19.67 -3.71
N ALA A 183 0.99 -19.19 -2.74
CA ALA A 183 1.52 -18.40 -1.63
C ALA A 183 2.54 -19.20 -0.82
N SER A 184 3.81 -18.77 -0.85
CA SER A 184 4.91 -19.41 -0.11
C SER A 184 4.85 -19.10 1.40
N ILE A 185 4.08 -18.09 1.80
CA ILE A 185 3.87 -17.70 3.20
C ILE A 185 2.40 -17.91 3.52
N ASN A 186 2.14 -18.75 4.51
CA ASN A 186 0.80 -19.01 5.01
C ASN A 186 0.77 -18.80 6.53
N ILE A 187 -0.24 -18.07 7.01
CA ILE A 187 -0.40 -17.78 8.45
C ILE A 187 -0.93 -19.02 9.20
N LEU A 188 -1.68 -19.88 8.52
CA LEU A 188 -2.38 -21.02 9.13
C LEU A 188 -1.62 -22.35 8.98
N THR A 189 -0.65 -22.43 8.07
CA THR A 189 0.13 -23.65 7.80
C THR A 189 1.62 -23.33 7.78
N LYS A 190 2.47 -24.35 7.77
CA LYS A 190 3.92 -24.16 7.65
C LYS A 190 4.24 -23.48 6.31
N SER A 191 4.93 -22.33 6.37
CA SER A 191 5.41 -21.64 5.18
C SER A 191 6.41 -22.49 4.42
N SER A 192 6.34 -22.46 3.08
CA SER A 192 7.27 -23.19 2.21
C SER A 192 8.57 -22.44 1.94
N ILE A 193 8.62 -21.13 2.28
CA ILE A 193 9.83 -20.33 2.15
C ILE A 193 10.87 -20.70 3.20
N HIS A 194 12.15 -20.78 2.81
CA HIS A 194 13.24 -21.05 3.74
C HIS A 194 13.47 -19.86 4.67
N SER A 195 13.86 -20.11 5.93
CA SER A 195 14.04 -19.07 6.95
C SER A 195 15.04 -17.99 6.57
N SER A 196 16.12 -18.34 5.85
CA SER A 196 17.12 -17.39 5.34
C SER A 196 16.58 -16.41 4.31
N MET A 197 15.47 -16.73 3.62
CA MET A 197 14.79 -15.84 2.68
C MET A 197 13.62 -15.10 3.36
N LEU A 198 13.03 -15.70 4.39
CA LEU A 198 11.92 -15.11 5.11
C LEU A 198 12.36 -13.87 5.92
N PHE A 199 13.51 -13.93 6.56
CA PHE A 199 14.03 -12.84 7.40
C PHE A 199 14.22 -11.54 6.62
N PRO A 200 14.98 -11.48 5.50
CA PRO A 200 15.10 -10.28 4.67
C PRO A 200 13.76 -9.81 4.12
N LEU A 201 12.83 -10.72 3.77
CA LEU A 201 11.51 -10.36 3.29
C LEU A 201 10.68 -9.60 4.35
N ILE A 202 10.73 -10.07 5.60
CA ILE A 202 10.04 -9.39 6.72
C ILE A 202 10.64 -8.01 6.98
N ILE A 203 11.98 -7.89 7.00
CA ILE A 203 12.65 -6.61 7.22
C ILE A 203 12.32 -5.61 6.09
N MET A 204 12.36 -6.04 4.84
CA MET A 204 11.98 -5.19 3.72
C MET A 204 10.50 -4.78 3.77
N THR A 205 9.62 -5.68 4.24
CA THR A 205 8.21 -5.35 4.48
C THR A 205 8.07 -4.29 5.57
N ALA A 206 8.81 -4.41 6.65
CA ALA A 206 8.83 -3.41 7.73
C ALA A 206 9.38 -2.06 7.23
N ALA A 207 10.44 -2.05 6.42
CA ALA A 207 10.97 -0.84 5.80
C ALA A 207 9.92 -0.14 4.94
N PHE A 208 9.22 -0.88 4.08
CA PHE A 208 8.18 -0.33 3.20
C PHE A 208 6.95 0.15 3.97
N ALA A 209 6.59 -0.53 5.06
CA ALA A 209 5.54 -0.06 5.97
C ALA A 209 5.93 1.26 6.65
N LEU A 210 7.18 1.40 7.11
CA LEU A 210 7.71 2.66 7.66
C LEU A 210 7.74 3.78 6.62
N PHE A 211 8.12 3.49 5.39
CA PHE A 211 8.06 4.47 4.30
C PHE A 211 6.63 4.91 4.01
N SER A 212 5.69 3.97 3.95
CA SER A 212 4.27 4.29 3.79
C SER A 212 3.74 5.14 4.94
N LEU A 213 4.11 4.82 6.18
CA LEU A 213 3.76 5.61 7.36
C LEU A 213 4.35 7.02 7.30
N LEU A 214 5.60 7.17 6.86
CA LEU A 214 6.24 8.48 6.67
C LEU A 214 5.46 9.34 5.67
N ILE A 215 5.16 8.81 4.49
CA ILE A 215 4.39 9.53 3.46
C ILE A 215 2.99 9.87 3.96
N PHE A 216 2.33 8.94 4.64
CA PHE A 216 1.03 9.18 5.27
C PHE A 216 1.08 10.35 6.25
N LEU A 217 2.01 10.36 7.20
CA LEU A 217 2.15 11.42 8.21
C LEU A 217 2.40 12.79 7.56
N MET A 218 3.28 12.85 6.55
CA MET A 218 3.55 14.09 5.81
C MET A 218 2.31 14.61 5.09
N LYS A 219 1.59 13.72 4.37
CA LYS A 219 0.36 14.09 3.66
C LYS A 219 -0.76 14.49 4.61
N TYR A 220 -0.96 13.74 5.68
CA TYR A 220 -1.99 14.02 6.66
C TYR A 220 -1.76 15.35 7.37
N ASN A 221 -0.53 15.65 7.80
CA ASN A 221 -0.16 16.95 8.35
C ASN A 221 -0.41 18.10 7.37
N THR A 222 -0.12 17.89 6.08
CA THR A 222 -0.43 18.87 5.03
C THR A 222 -1.92 19.15 4.93
N GLU A 223 -2.78 18.13 4.99
CA GLU A 223 -4.23 18.31 4.95
C GLU A 223 -4.75 19.01 6.22
N LEU A 224 -4.18 18.70 7.40
CA LEU A 224 -4.53 19.41 8.65
C LEU A 224 -4.16 20.90 8.60
N ILE A 225 -3.01 21.26 8.04
CA ILE A 225 -2.59 22.65 7.84
C ILE A 225 -3.56 23.38 6.89
N LYS A 226 -3.96 22.74 5.77
CA LYS A 226 -4.93 23.33 4.85
C LYS A 226 -6.27 23.62 5.51
N ILE A 227 -6.76 22.73 6.37
CA ILE A 227 -8.01 22.96 7.13
C ILE A 227 -7.87 24.14 8.07
N LYS A 228 -6.74 24.23 8.79
CA LYS A 228 -6.46 25.34 9.71
C LYS A 228 -6.43 26.68 8.98
N ASN A 229 -5.74 26.75 7.85
CA ASN A 229 -5.64 27.99 7.07
C ASN A 229 -7.01 28.42 6.52
N LYS A 230 -7.81 27.50 5.96
CA LYS A 230 -9.19 27.81 5.54
C LYS A 230 -10.09 28.30 6.67
N GLY A 231 -9.82 27.92 7.91
CA GLY A 231 -10.53 28.44 9.08
C GLY A 231 -10.12 29.88 9.43
N LEU A 232 -8.84 30.23 9.22
CA LEU A 232 -8.33 31.60 9.44
C LEU A 232 -8.80 32.58 8.36
N ASP A 233 -8.93 32.15 7.11
CA ASP A 233 -9.41 32.99 5.99
C ASP A 233 -10.91 33.35 6.10
N ARG A 234 -11.63 32.78 7.07
CA ARG A 234 -13.06 33.05 7.33
C ARG A 234 -13.31 33.92 8.55
N LEU A 235 -12.27 34.37 9.23
CA LEU A 235 -12.29 35.33 10.33
C LEU A 235 -11.92 36.74 9.87
#